data_3e60d2824a8b155a3cfddd6bf32e253d
#
_entry.id   3e60d2824a8b155a3cfddd6bf32e253d
#
_cell.length_a   1.000
_cell.length_b   1.000
_cell.length_c   1.000
_cell.angle_alpha   90.00
_cell.angle_beta   90.00
_cell.angle_gamma   90.00
#
_symmetry.space_group_name_H-M   'P 1'
#
loop_
_entity.id
_entity.type
_entity.pdbx_description
1 polymer ?
#
loop_
_entity_poly.entity_id
_entity_poly.type
_entity_poly.pdbx_seq_one_letter_code
_entity_poly.pdbx_strand_id
1 'polypeptide(L)'
;MSQIKNTQQNSYQGKALWRSLDEFADTAEFRALVEKEFPNHAPELFHSTSRRHFLKVMGASVALAGGLAGCRWPQQQILPHTSRPEGRSPGVPVSYASCWEQQEVAEGVLVTSYDGRPIRVDGNGDHPSHRGSTTAQMQASVLGMYDPGRSSQPSHVTADGHATADWNLAISALRTAGRSGKVAVLAAPSSSMALSAMRNRLLREVADSSWHEWAPLHRDSERLGTAQLFGRPMRPVADLSAAQVLVCLDADPLMNHPASLQHSSDWAALRTSADDDEPILSRVWSVESTLSVTGGVADVRIPARTADIPRIAAQLAAATGVQLPSDVAAAVASAPPSTDDRIQQMAADLKSHQGSCLLMAGDRQPAEVHALVHAMNIALGAVGKTLSYAEVAHGERPAHIDDLQRLADRIGQGEVETLLLIGVNPVYDAPAIGKSWKDLIGQVPHSMHLGLYDDETAGVCQWHLNQTHFLEEWGDGRSWDGTVTLRQPLIAPLYSGRSALEVISAVVD
;
A
#
# COMPACT_ATOMS: atom_id res chain seq x y z
N MET A 1 3.65 69.14 25.23
CA MET A 1 5.01 68.88 24.74
C MET A 1 5.38 67.42 25.07
N SER A 2 5.09 66.57 24.18
CA SER A 2 5.40 65.14 24.33
C SER A 2 6.51 64.78 23.36
N GLN A 3 7.53 64.17 23.88
CA GLN A 3 8.69 63.69 23.13
C GLN A 3 8.28 62.50 22.28
N ILE A 4 8.36 62.67 20.98
CA ILE A 4 8.30 61.55 19.99
C ILE A 4 9.67 60.88 20.01
N LYS A 5 9.74 59.67 20.54
CA LYS A 5 10.94 58.84 20.44
C LYS A 5 11.13 58.39 18.98
N ASN A 6 12.26 58.77 18.44
CA ASN A 6 12.78 58.34 17.14
C ASN A 6 12.82 56.82 17.05
N THR A 7 11.94 56.24 16.28
CA THR A 7 12.05 54.83 15.85
C THR A 7 13.00 54.79 14.65
N GLN A 8 14.16 54.19 14.82
CA GLN A 8 15.10 53.96 13.74
C GLN A 8 14.42 53.11 12.68
N GLN A 9 14.19 53.68 11.51
CA GLN A 9 13.79 52.98 10.30
C GLN A 9 14.93 52.07 9.87
N ASN A 10 14.77 50.75 10.08
CA ASN A 10 15.59 49.75 9.44
C ASN A 10 15.20 49.71 7.97
N SER A 11 16.08 50.18 7.10
CA SER A 11 15.92 50.07 5.64
C SER A 11 16.12 48.64 5.19
N TYR A 12 15.03 47.88 5.07
CA TYR A 12 15.02 46.64 4.32
C TYR A 12 15.02 46.95 2.81
N GLN A 13 16.13 46.67 2.14
CA GLN A 13 16.17 46.61 0.67
C GLN A 13 15.60 45.24 0.20
N GLY A 14 14.29 45.11 0.19
CA GLY A 14 13.53 43.96 -0.30
C GLY A 14 12.05 44.12 0.03
N LYS A 15 11.15 43.58 -0.79
CA LYS A 15 9.72 43.55 -0.48
C LYS A 15 9.51 42.74 0.79
N ALA A 16 9.17 43.39 1.90
CA ALA A 16 8.69 42.71 3.09
C ALA A 16 7.29 42.16 2.79
N LEU A 17 7.13 40.86 2.90
CA LEU A 17 5.85 40.19 2.73
C LEU A 17 5.36 39.79 4.11
N TRP A 18 4.20 40.31 4.50
CA TRP A 18 3.52 39.92 5.74
C TRP A 18 2.37 39.01 5.42
N ARG A 19 2.12 38.04 6.31
CA ARG A 19 1.05 37.06 6.17
C ARG A 19 -0.29 37.59 6.68
N SER A 20 -0.25 38.56 7.61
CA SER A 20 -1.45 39.19 8.16
C SER A 20 -1.20 40.68 8.50
N LEU A 21 -2.29 41.42 8.72
CA LEU A 21 -2.22 42.80 9.20
C LEU A 21 -1.68 42.87 10.62
N ASP A 22 -1.92 41.88 11.44
CA ASP A 22 -1.43 41.80 12.83
C ASP A 22 0.09 41.55 12.86
N GLU A 23 0.64 40.80 11.92
CA GLU A 23 2.08 40.64 11.71
C GLU A 23 2.71 41.98 11.26
N PHE A 24 2.05 42.67 10.34
CA PHE A 24 2.49 43.98 9.87
C PHE A 24 2.49 45.04 10.98
N ALA A 25 1.45 45.03 11.80
CA ALA A 25 1.28 45.95 12.92
C ALA A 25 2.05 45.54 14.18
N ASP A 26 2.64 44.38 14.20
CA ASP A 26 3.38 43.76 15.33
C ASP A 26 2.55 43.83 16.63
N THR A 27 1.29 43.36 16.55
CA THR A 27 0.33 43.43 17.66
C THR A 27 0.73 42.52 18.82
N ALA A 28 0.25 42.84 20.03
CA ALA A 28 0.51 42.01 21.21
C ALA A 28 -0.11 40.61 21.08
N GLU A 29 -1.26 40.53 20.43
CA GLU A 29 -1.96 39.27 20.13
C GLU A 29 -1.14 38.38 19.17
N PHE A 30 -0.56 38.98 18.13
CA PHE A 30 0.32 38.26 17.19
C PHE A 30 1.58 37.73 17.90
N ARG A 31 2.21 38.53 18.75
CA ARG A 31 3.38 38.08 19.54
C ARG A 31 3.04 36.92 20.47
N ALA A 32 1.89 36.97 21.15
CA ALA A 32 1.42 35.90 22.03
C ALA A 32 1.12 34.61 21.26
N LEU A 33 0.59 34.71 20.03
CA LEU A 33 0.35 33.57 19.14
C LEU A 33 1.67 32.94 18.72
N VAL A 34 2.64 33.72 18.26
CA VAL A 34 3.97 33.24 17.86
C VAL A 34 4.72 32.59 19.02
N GLU A 35 4.63 33.17 20.22
CA GLU A 35 5.26 32.61 21.41
C GLU A 35 4.64 31.28 21.83
N LYS A 36 3.34 31.11 21.62
CA LYS A 36 2.61 29.84 21.86
C LYS A 36 2.93 28.79 20.83
N GLU A 37 3.06 29.14 19.55
CA GLU A 37 3.34 28.18 18.48
C GLU A 37 4.84 27.81 18.39
N PHE A 38 5.74 28.73 18.73
CA PHE A 38 7.18 28.56 18.63
C PHE A 38 7.90 28.92 19.95
N PRO A 39 7.63 28.20 21.06
CA PRO A 39 8.10 28.58 22.39
C PRO A 39 9.63 28.69 22.53
N ASN A 40 10.39 27.99 21.70
CA ASN A 40 11.85 27.98 21.73
C ASN A 40 12.50 28.95 20.73
N HIS A 41 11.75 29.47 19.74
CA HIS A 41 12.27 30.31 18.64
C HIS A 41 11.54 31.66 18.48
N ALA A 42 10.55 31.95 19.32
CA ALA A 42 9.81 33.17 19.26
C ALA A 42 10.69 34.46 19.27
N PRO A 43 11.77 34.53 20.07
CA PRO A 43 12.68 35.69 20.06
C PRO A 43 13.41 35.89 18.72
N GLU A 44 13.67 34.83 17.98
CA GLU A 44 14.42 34.87 16.71
C GLU A 44 13.55 35.44 15.57
N LEU A 45 12.24 35.29 15.66
CA LEU A 45 11.27 35.82 14.68
C LEU A 45 11.09 37.32 14.78
N PHE A 46 11.32 37.90 15.97
CA PHE A 46 11.15 39.34 16.24
C PHE A 46 12.44 40.16 16.16
N HIS A 47 13.60 39.49 16.08
CA HIS A 47 14.89 40.20 15.95
C HIS A 47 15.31 40.29 14.48
N SER A 48 15.41 41.49 13.96
CA SER A 48 16.03 41.76 12.66
C SER A 48 17.51 41.38 12.73
N THR A 49 17.84 40.19 12.29
CA THR A 49 19.24 39.73 12.21
C THR A 49 19.96 40.54 11.15
N SER A 50 20.94 41.37 11.57
CA SER A 50 21.72 42.13 10.60
C SER A 50 22.47 41.17 9.66
N ARG A 51 22.63 41.53 8.37
CA ARG A 51 23.43 40.74 7.38
C ARG A 51 24.77 40.30 7.94
N ARG A 52 25.38 41.13 8.76
CA ARG A 52 26.69 40.86 9.36
C ARG A 52 26.61 39.79 10.46
N HIS A 53 25.51 39.73 11.20
CA HIS A 53 25.29 38.67 12.20
C HIS A 53 24.92 37.34 11.53
N PHE A 54 24.04 37.39 10.52
CA PHE A 54 23.71 36.23 9.69
C PHE A 54 24.94 35.61 9.01
N LEU A 55 25.81 36.45 8.42
CA LEU A 55 27.05 35.98 7.81
C LEU A 55 28.06 35.41 8.84
N LYS A 56 28.09 35.97 10.04
CA LYS A 56 28.92 35.42 11.13
C LYS A 56 28.40 34.06 11.62
N VAL A 57 27.08 33.91 11.82
CA VAL A 57 26.43 32.65 12.23
C VAL A 57 26.55 31.62 11.12
N MET A 58 26.32 31.99 9.87
CA MET A 58 26.48 31.12 8.73
C MET A 58 27.93 30.71 8.50
N GLY A 59 28.89 31.66 8.65
CA GLY A 59 30.31 31.34 8.59
C GLY A 59 30.77 30.43 9.72
N ALA A 60 30.25 30.63 10.94
CA ALA A 60 30.50 29.73 12.07
C ALA A 60 29.87 28.35 11.88
N SER A 61 28.64 28.28 11.33
CA SER A 61 27.97 27.01 11.01
C SER A 61 28.69 26.23 9.92
N VAL A 62 29.19 26.91 8.88
CA VAL A 62 30.00 26.29 7.80
C VAL A 62 31.37 25.85 8.34
N ALA A 63 32.00 26.64 9.23
CA ALA A 63 33.24 26.26 9.88
C ALA A 63 33.07 25.08 10.85
N LEU A 64 31.96 25.05 11.61
CA LEU A 64 31.60 23.89 12.46
C LEU A 64 31.23 22.67 11.63
N ALA A 65 30.44 22.81 10.58
CA ALA A 65 30.11 21.75 9.65
C ALA A 65 31.37 21.23 8.91
N GLY A 66 32.30 22.13 8.53
CA GLY A 66 33.58 21.76 7.91
C GLY A 66 34.59 21.16 8.88
N GLY A 67 34.55 21.57 10.15
CA GLY A 67 35.52 21.11 11.17
C GLY A 67 35.11 19.87 11.95
N LEU A 68 33.79 19.62 12.11
CA LEU A 68 33.25 18.44 12.82
C LEU A 68 32.70 17.37 11.88
N ALA A 69 32.21 17.77 10.72
CA ALA A 69 31.97 16.88 9.61
C ALA A 69 33.22 16.82 8.74
N GLY A 70 34.30 16.27 9.26
CA GLY A 70 35.19 15.56 8.38
C GLY A 70 34.27 14.57 7.66
N CYS A 71 33.84 14.95 6.45
CA CYS A 71 33.12 14.01 5.58
C CYS A 71 33.96 12.75 5.53
N ARG A 72 33.64 11.78 6.36
CA ARG A 72 33.97 10.40 6.07
C ARG A 72 33.12 10.04 4.89
N TRP A 73 33.59 10.44 3.73
CA TRP A 73 33.20 9.73 2.53
C TRP A 73 33.49 8.27 2.85
N PRO A 74 32.51 7.36 2.81
CA PRO A 74 32.83 5.96 2.89
C PRO A 74 33.93 5.73 1.87
N GLN A 75 35.05 5.12 2.29
CA GLN A 75 36.12 4.76 1.37
C GLN A 75 35.51 3.77 0.38
N GLN A 76 34.97 4.29 -0.70
CA GLN A 76 34.52 3.47 -1.81
C GLN A 76 35.79 3.04 -2.54
N GLN A 77 36.10 1.77 -2.48
CA GLN A 77 37.09 1.21 -3.37
C GLN A 77 36.53 1.29 -4.77
N ILE A 78 37.11 2.12 -5.61
CA ILE A 78 36.83 2.15 -7.03
C ILE A 78 37.46 0.87 -7.63
N LEU A 79 36.65 -0.19 -7.72
CA LEU A 79 37.06 -1.39 -8.44
C LEU A 79 36.91 -1.12 -9.95
N PRO A 80 37.96 -1.26 -10.76
CA PRO A 80 37.85 -1.09 -12.20
C PRO A 80 36.92 -2.16 -12.77
N HIS A 81 35.98 -1.76 -13.64
CA HIS A 81 35.20 -2.71 -14.43
C HIS A 81 36.13 -3.45 -15.38
N THR A 82 36.40 -4.72 -15.09
CA THR A 82 37.23 -5.61 -15.94
C THR A 82 36.50 -6.04 -17.22
N SER A 83 35.16 -6.07 -17.18
CA SER A 83 34.33 -6.27 -18.37
C SER A 83 33.06 -5.41 -18.24
N ARG A 84 32.93 -4.42 -19.14
CA ARG A 84 31.74 -3.58 -19.20
C ARG A 84 30.80 -4.18 -20.24
N PRO A 85 29.46 -4.30 -19.95
CA PRO A 85 28.48 -4.68 -20.96
C PRO A 85 28.53 -3.72 -22.15
N GLU A 86 28.39 -4.27 -23.36
CA GLU A 86 28.30 -3.45 -24.58
C GLU A 86 27.17 -2.43 -24.47
N GLY A 87 27.37 -1.23 -25.03
CA GLY A 87 26.39 -0.16 -25.02
C GLY A 87 26.28 0.65 -23.73
N ARG A 88 27.08 0.39 -22.69
CA ARG A 88 27.12 1.20 -21.47
C ARG A 88 28.24 2.24 -21.52
N SER A 89 27.85 3.52 -21.41
CA SER A 89 28.79 4.62 -21.21
C SER A 89 28.91 4.93 -19.72
N PRO A 90 30.14 5.20 -19.20
CA PRO A 90 30.30 5.62 -17.80
C PRO A 90 29.52 6.91 -17.53
N GLY A 91 28.87 6.98 -16.36
CA GLY A 91 28.16 8.18 -15.98
C GLY A 91 26.82 8.41 -16.66
N VAL A 92 26.35 7.49 -17.50
CA VAL A 92 25.03 7.55 -18.13
C VAL A 92 24.09 6.57 -17.43
N PRO A 93 23.00 7.03 -16.82
CA PRO A 93 22.03 6.15 -16.19
C PRO A 93 21.28 5.33 -17.25
N VAL A 94 20.91 4.10 -16.88
CA VAL A 94 20.09 3.21 -17.70
C VAL A 94 18.84 2.84 -16.91
N SER A 95 17.67 2.91 -17.55
CA SER A 95 16.40 2.54 -16.94
C SER A 95 15.97 1.14 -17.41
N TYR A 96 15.45 0.35 -16.46
CA TYR A 96 14.95 -1.00 -16.70
C TYR A 96 13.50 -1.10 -16.23
N ALA A 97 12.66 -1.71 -17.06
CA ALA A 97 11.30 -2.02 -16.68
C ALA A 97 11.28 -3.18 -15.68
N SER A 98 10.49 -3.05 -14.63
CA SER A 98 10.27 -4.08 -13.60
C SER A 98 8.86 -3.91 -13.02
N CYS A 99 8.49 -4.68 -12.00
CA CYS A 99 7.28 -4.44 -11.25
C CYS A 99 7.53 -4.46 -9.74
N TRP A 100 6.80 -3.60 -9.05
CA TRP A 100 6.72 -3.55 -7.60
C TRP A 100 5.34 -4.03 -7.16
N GLU A 101 5.28 -4.96 -6.23
CA GLU A 101 4.04 -5.58 -5.77
C GLU A 101 3.75 -5.21 -4.33
N GLN A 102 2.49 -4.84 -4.06
CA GLN A 102 1.96 -4.62 -2.73
C GLN A 102 0.51 -5.12 -2.68
N GLN A 103 0.17 -5.88 -1.66
CA GLN A 103 -1.21 -6.33 -1.40
C GLN A 103 -1.91 -6.97 -2.62
N GLU A 104 -1.28 -7.96 -3.24
CA GLU A 104 -1.80 -8.67 -4.43
C GLU A 104 -1.90 -7.81 -5.70
N VAL A 105 -1.27 -6.65 -5.74
CA VAL A 105 -1.29 -5.77 -6.92
C VAL A 105 0.12 -5.35 -7.26
N ALA A 106 0.52 -5.60 -8.49
CA ALA A 106 1.82 -5.25 -9.01
C ALA A 106 1.70 -4.08 -9.98
N GLU A 107 2.50 -3.06 -9.74
CA GLU A 107 2.57 -1.87 -10.59
C GLU A 107 3.85 -1.85 -11.39
N GLY A 108 3.75 -1.52 -12.69
CA GLY A 108 4.89 -1.45 -13.57
C GLY A 108 5.77 -0.25 -13.25
N VAL A 109 7.05 -0.48 -13.04
CA VAL A 109 8.02 0.56 -12.68
C VAL A 109 9.18 0.63 -13.67
N LEU A 110 9.78 1.81 -13.79
CA LEU A 110 11.08 2.02 -14.41
C LEU A 110 12.10 2.26 -13.31
N VAL A 111 13.10 1.40 -13.24
CA VAL A 111 14.17 1.50 -12.25
C VAL A 111 15.43 2.03 -12.91
N THR A 112 15.85 3.20 -12.48
CA THR A 112 17.09 3.83 -12.98
C THR A 112 18.28 3.26 -12.23
N SER A 113 19.22 2.71 -13.00
CA SER A 113 20.48 2.17 -12.52
C SER A 113 21.64 3.04 -13.01
N TYR A 114 22.52 3.39 -12.10
CA TYR A 114 23.74 4.13 -12.39
C TYR A 114 24.95 3.23 -12.16
N ASP A 115 25.68 2.94 -13.23
CA ASP A 115 26.82 2.01 -13.20
C ASP A 115 26.54 0.65 -12.50
N GLY A 116 25.33 0.10 -12.73
CA GLY A 116 24.89 -1.16 -12.15
C GLY A 116 24.26 -1.04 -10.76
N ARG A 117 24.11 0.16 -10.21
CA ARG A 117 23.48 0.42 -8.92
C ARG A 117 22.08 1.01 -9.12
N PRO A 118 21.00 0.32 -8.76
CA PRO A 118 19.65 0.89 -8.73
C PRO A 118 19.58 2.07 -7.76
N ILE A 119 19.10 3.22 -8.23
CA ILE A 119 19.09 4.46 -7.43
C ILE A 119 17.73 5.12 -7.36
N ARG A 120 16.82 4.80 -8.29
CA ARG A 120 15.52 5.46 -8.37
C ARG A 120 14.49 4.54 -8.96
N VAL A 121 13.28 4.62 -8.45
CA VAL A 121 12.10 3.94 -8.97
C VAL A 121 11.09 4.99 -9.42
N ASP A 122 10.70 4.93 -10.68
CA ASP A 122 9.69 5.78 -11.31
C ASP A 122 8.56 4.91 -11.87
N GLY A 123 7.41 5.52 -12.19
CA GLY A 123 6.34 4.83 -12.88
C GLY A 123 6.71 4.59 -14.35
N ASN A 124 6.26 3.47 -14.89
CA ASN A 124 6.41 3.18 -16.32
C ASN A 124 5.31 3.92 -17.10
N GLY A 125 5.70 4.90 -17.91
CA GLY A 125 4.77 5.68 -18.74
C GLY A 125 3.99 4.85 -19.78
N ASP A 126 4.57 3.71 -20.20
CA ASP A 126 3.93 2.79 -21.15
C ASP A 126 2.98 1.79 -20.45
N HIS A 127 2.92 1.80 -19.12
CA HIS A 127 2.04 0.92 -18.38
C HIS A 127 0.58 1.41 -18.46
N PRO A 128 -0.39 0.59 -18.90
CA PRO A 128 -1.73 1.04 -19.23
C PRO A 128 -2.52 1.54 -18.00
N SER A 129 -2.30 0.94 -16.82
CA SER A 129 -3.12 1.26 -15.64
C SER A 129 -2.77 2.62 -15.04
N HIS A 130 -1.51 2.93 -14.77
CA HIS A 130 -1.12 4.16 -14.05
C HIS A 130 -0.31 5.18 -14.87
N ARG A 131 0.03 4.85 -16.13
CA ARG A 131 0.62 5.77 -17.13
C ARG A 131 1.79 6.62 -16.61
N GLY A 132 2.67 6.00 -15.82
CA GLY A 132 3.84 6.66 -15.25
C GLY A 132 3.63 7.32 -13.88
N SER A 133 2.44 7.28 -13.31
CA SER A 133 2.20 7.73 -11.93
C SER A 133 2.85 6.79 -10.92
N THR A 134 3.22 7.30 -9.73
CA THR A 134 3.86 6.52 -8.65
C THR A 134 3.33 6.94 -7.30
N THR A 135 3.38 6.00 -6.34
CA THR A 135 3.19 6.30 -4.93
C THR A 135 4.53 6.61 -4.24
N ALA A 136 4.47 7.24 -3.08
CA ALA A 136 5.66 7.46 -2.25
C ALA A 136 6.33 6.12 -1.85
N GLN A 137 5.53 5.07 -1.59
CA GLN A 137 6.05 3.74 -1.28
C GLN A 137 6.80 3.12 -2.47
N MET A 138 6.26 3.24 -3.68
CA MET A 138 6.96 2.77 -4.89
C MET A 138 8.31 3.44 -5.04
N GLN A 139 8.39 4.76 -4.90
CA GLN A 139 9.65 5.50 -5.00
C GLN A 139 10.62 5.15 -3.86
N ALA A 140 10.10 4.99 -2.64
CA ALA A 140 10.91 4.63 -1.48
C ALA A 140 11.37 3.16 -1.49
N SER A 141 10.78 2.29 -2.31
CA SER A 141 11.08 0.85 -2.32
C SER A 141 12.55 0.52 -2.59
N VAL A 142 13.26 1.39 -3.33
CA VAL A 142 14.70 1.23 -3.57
C VAL A 142 15.53 1.34 -2.28
N LEU A 143 15.06 2.05 -1.27
CA LEU A 143 15.75 2.22 0.01
C LEU A 143 15.83 0.89 0.77
N GLY A 144 14.79 0.07 0.70
CA GLY A 144 14.77 -1.26 1.30
C GLY A 144 15.87 -2.18 0.78
N MET A 145 16.35 -1.96 -0.46
CA MET A 145 17.44 -2.73 -1.02
C MET A 145 18.78 -2.50 -0.28
N TYR A 146 19.02 -1.26 0.16
CA TYR A 146 20.25 -0.82 0.81
C TYR A 146 20.12 -0.68 2.32
N ASP A 147 19.00 -1.09 2.89
CA ASP A 147 18.76 -1.01 4.33
C ASP A 147 19.80 -1.86 5.09
N PRO A 148 20.59 -1.27 6.00
CA PRO A 148 21.56 -2.01 6.80
C PRO A 148 20.92 -3.01 7.77
N GLY A 149 19.60 -2.87 8.04
CA GLY A 149 18.83 -3.81 8.86
C GLY A 149 18.44 -5.10 8.13
N ARG A 150 18.67 -5.20 6.80
CA ARG A 150 18.40 -6.44 6.06
C ARG A 150 19.22 -7.61 6.56
N SER A 151 18.58 -8.76 6.63
CA SER A 151 19.24 -10.03 6.92
C SER A 151 20.23 -10.38 5.82
N SER A 152 21.48 -10.63 6.21
CA SER A 152 22.57 -10.87 5.27
C SER A 152 22.89 -12.36 5.04
N GLN A 153 22.44 -13.22 5.95
CA GLN A 153 22.72 -14.66 5.92
C GLN A 153 21.57 -15.43 6.57
N PRO A 154 21.36 -16.70 6.20
CA PRO A 154 20.48 -17.57 6.97
C PRO A 154 20.95 -17.73 8.40
N SER A 155 20.03 -17.90 9.32
CA SER A 155 20.32 -18.26 10.70
C SER A 155 19.45 -19.41 11.17
N HIS A 156 19.90 -20.16 12.16
CA HIS A 156 19.10 -21.21 12.76
C HIS A 156 19.34 -21.29 14.26
N VAL A 157 18.36 -21.78 15.00
CA VAL A 157 18.44 -21.94 16.45
C VAL A 157 19.41 -23.07 16.82
N THR A 158 20.35 -22.76 17.71
CA THR A 158 21.27 -23.71 18.36
C THR A 158 21.03 -23.71 19.85
N ALA A 159 21.77 -24.55 20.58
CA ALA A 159 21.72 -24.55 22.05
C ALA A 159 22.12 -23.19 22.67
N ASP A 160 22.95 -22.40 21.96
CA ASP A 160 23.47 -21.11 22.39
C ASP A 160 22.66 -19.91 21.81
N GLY A 161 21.52 -20.17 21.15
CA GLY A 161 20.68 -19.16 20.51
C GLY A 161 20.74 -19.22 18.97
N HIS A 162 20.36 -18.12 18.29
CA HIS A 162 20.46 -18.04 16.85
C HIS A 162 21.92 -17.93 16.38
N ALA A 163 22.33 -18.84 15.50
CA ALA A 163 23.66 -18.86 14.87
C ALA A 163 23.52 -18.73 13.36
N THR A 164 24.48 -18.08 12.74
CA THR A 164 24.60 -17.99 11.27
C THR A 164 24.69 -19.39 10.67
N ALA A 165 23.97 -19.61 9.57
CA ALA A 165 23.93 -20.86 8.82
C ALA A 165 24.34 -20.69 7.35
N ASP A 166 24.64 -21.79 6.69
CA ASP A 166 24.89 -21.85 5.24
C ASP A 166 23.57 -22.18 4.50
N TRP A 167 23.39 -21.60 3.33
CA TRP A 167 22.31 -21.94 2.42
C TRP A 167 22.26 -23.40 2.02
N ASN A 168 23.41 -24.11 1.92
CA ASN A 168 23.41 -25.54 1.64
C ASN A 168 22.72 -26.35 2.74
N LEU A 169 22.92 -25.95 4.00
CA LEU A 169 22.26 -26.56 5.15
C LEU A 169 20.76 -26.26 5.14
N ALA A 170 20.38 -25.00 4.86
CA ALA A 170 18.98 -24.59 4.75
C ALA A 170 18.24 -25.33 3.62
N ILE A 171 18.85 -25.44 2.43
CA ILE A 171 18.28 -26.21 1.29
C ILE A 171 18.13 -27.69 1.66
N SER A 172 19.10 -28.27 2.37
CA SER A 172 18.99 -29.65 2.84
C SER A 172 17.80 -29.83 3.80
N ALA A 173 17.57 -28.88 4.70
CA ALA A 173 16.43 -28.88 5.60
C ALA A 173 15.09 -28.74 4.84
N LEU A 174 15.01 -27.82 3.85
CA LEU A 174 13.84 -27.63 2.99
C LEU A 174 13.50 -28.91 2.20
N ARG A 175 14.50 -29.56 1.61
CA ARG A 175 14.32 -30.85 0.90
C ARG A 175 13.85 -31.97 1.83
N THR A 176 14.37 -31.99 3.05
CA THR A 176 13.92 -32.97 4.06
C THR A 176 12.45 -32.72 4.41
N ALA A 177 12.05 -31.48 4.62
CA ALA A 177 10.65 -31.09 4.87
C ALA A 177 9.73 -31.54 3.72
N GLY A 178 10.11 -31.29 2.47
CA GLY A 178 9.34 -31.73 1.30
C GLY A 178 9.16 -33.26 1.21
N ARG A 179 10.21 -34.01 1.54
CA ARG A 179 10.16 -35.49 1.55
C ARG A 179 9.33 -36.04 2.72
N SER A 180 9.36 -35.38 3.87
CA SER A 180 8.56 -35.79 5.03
C SER A 180 7.07 -35.56 4.80
N GLY A 181 6.71 -34.57 3.98
CA GLY A 181 5.33 -34.09 3.83
C GLY A 181 4.85 -33.23 4.97
N LYS A 182 3.52 -33.02 5.08
CA LYS A 182 2.88 -32.18 6.11
C LYS A 182 3.47 -30.77 6.21
N VAL A 183 3.77 -30.18 5.06
CA VAL A 183 4.29 -28.83 4.94
C VAL A 183 3.12 -27.87 4.84
N ALA A 184 3.02 -26.93 5.79
CA ALA A 184 2.13 -25.79 5.68
C ALA A 184 2.93 -24.56 5.30
N VAL A 185 2.45 -23.80 4.33
CA VAL A 185 2.99 -22.49 3.95
C VAL A 185 2.02 -21.42 4.39
N LEU A 186 2.50 -20.39 5.09
CA LEU A 186 1.79 -19.14 5.31
C LEU A 186 2.54 -18.04 4.56
N ALA A 187 1.94 -17.48 3.52
CA ALA A 187 2.58 -16.50 2.66
C ALA A 187 1.83 -15.18 2.61
N ALA A 188 2.54 -14.10 2.30
CA ALA A 188 1.89 -12.88 1.85
C ALA A 188 1.15 -13.15 0.54
N PRO A 189 -0.07 -12.62 0.36
CA PRO A 189 -0.80 -12.77 -0.88
C PRO A 189 -0.07 -12.09 -2.04
N SER A 190 -0.09 -12.73 -3.21
CA SER A 190 0.60 -12.24 -4.41
C SER A 190 -0.22 -12.48 -5.67
N SER A 191 -0.09 -11.57 -6.62
CA SER A 191 -0.68 -11.66 -7.96
C SER A 191 0.18 -12.45 -8.95
N SER A 192 1.37 -12.94 -8.53
CA SER A 192 2.32 -13.65 -9.36
C SER A 192 1.77 -14.97 -9.90
N MET A 193 1.81 -15.14 -11.21
CA MET A 193 1.44 -16.39 -11.88
C MET A 193 2.50 -17.46 -11.64
N ALA A 194 3.78 -17.09 -11.58
CA ALA A 194 4.86 -18.01 -11.31
C ALA A 194 4.76 -18.59 -9.88
N LEU A 195 4.49 -17.73 -8.89
CA LEU A 195 4.29 -18.16 -7.50
C LEU A 195 3.05 -19.06 -7.38
N SER A 196 1.97 -18.73 -8.09
CA SER A 196 0.76 -19.53 -8.18
C SER A 196 1.04 -20.92 -8.77
N ALA A 197 1.83 -21.00 -9.84
CA ALA A 197 2.24 -22.27 -10.43
C ALA A 197 3.08 -23.11 -9.45
N MET A 198 4.01 -22.47 -8.71
CA MET A 198 4.82 -23.15 -7.70
C MET A 198 3.99 -23.62 -6.50
N ARG A 199 3.03 -22.82 -6.03
CA ARG A 199 2.04 -23.23 -5.03
C ARG A 199 1.30 -24.50 -5.49
N ASN A 200 0.77 -24.49 -6.72
CA ASN A 200 0.03 -25.64 -7.26
C ASN A 200 0.94 -26.89 -7.41
N ARG A 201 2.22 -26.68 -7.71
CA ARG A 201 3.22 -27.75 -7.76
C ARG A 201 3.46 -28.32 -6.36
N LEU A 202 3.67 -27.49 -5.35
CA LEU A 202 3.84 -27.90 -3.95
C LEU A 202 2.63 -28.71 -3.46
N LEU A 203 1.41 -28.23 -3.66
CA LEU A 203 0.18 -28.89 -3.22
C LEU A 203 -0.07 -30.23 -3.92
N ARG A 204 0.48 -30.43 -5.12
CA ARG A 204 0.35 -31.65 -5.87
C ARG A 204 1.45 -32.68 -5.55
N GLU A 205 2.67 -32.23 -5.31
CA GLU A 205 3.87 -33.09 -5.23
C GLU A 205 4.31 -33.38 -3.80
N VAL A 206 3.96 -32.54 -2.82
CA VAL A 206 4.27 -32.72 -1.40
C VAL A 206 3.05 -33.22 -0.65
N ALA A 207 3.16 -34.41 -0.06
CA ALA A 207 2.04 -35.03 0.65
C ALA A 207 1.55 -34.21 1.85
N ASP A 208 0.23 -34.16 2.04
CA ASP A 208 -0.46 -33.43 3.15
C ASP A 208 -0.06 -31.96 3.29
N SER A 209 0.45 -31.35 2.20
CA SER A 209 0.79 -29.93 2.19
C SER A 209 -0.43 -29.04 2.15
N SER A 210 -0.28 -27.81 2.66
CA SER A 210 -1.30 -26.76 2.57
C SER A 210 -0.69 -25.38 2.33
N TRP A 211 -1.49 -24.52 1.74
CA TRP A 211 -1.12 -23.13 1.47
C TRP A 211 -2.14 -22.20 2.09
N HIS A 212 -1.66 -21.27 2.87
CA HIS A 212 -2.44 -20.26 3.59
C HIS A 212 -1.89 -18.89 3.25
N GLU A 213 -2.75 -17.87 3.28
CA GLU A 213 -2.38 -16.50 2.97
C GLU A 213 -2.80 -15.55 4.09
N TRP A 214 -1.93 -14.60 4.40
CA TRP A 214 -2.21 -13.56 5.37
C TRP A 214 -1.72 -12.19 4.93
N ALA A 215 -2.57 -11.19 5.06
CA ALA A 215 -2.21 -9.78 5.03
C ALA A 215 -3.08 -9.01 6.06
N PRO A 216 -2.50 -8.10 6.85
CA PRO A 216 -3.26 -7.31 7.82
C PRO A 216 -4.23 -6.32 7.16
N LEU A 217 -3.91 -5.88 5.95
CA LEU A 217 -4.79 -5.08 5.10
C LEU A 217 -5.20 -5.93 3.89
N HIS A 218 -6.48 -6.20 3.75
CA HIS A 218 -7.02 -7.07 2.72
C HIS A 218 -8.39 -6.59 2.24
N ARG A 219 -8.84 -7.11 1.09
CA ARG A 219 -10.12 -6.76 0.45
C ARG A 219 -11.10 -7.94 0.44
N ASP A 220 -11.09 -8.76 1.47
CA ASP A 220 -11.97 -9.94 1.55
C ASP A 220 -13.45 -9.58 1.48
N SER A 221 -13.87 -8.48 2.12
CA SER A 221 -15.28 -8.04 2.08
C SER A 221 -15.75 -7.75 0.65
N GLU A 222 -14.91 -7.08 -0.17
CA GLU A 222 -15.23 -6.82 -1.58
C GLU A 222 -15.31 -8.13 -2.38
N ARG A 223 -14.31 -9.01 -2.21
CA ARG A 223 -14.25 -10.31 -2.86
C ARG A 223 -15.45 -11.19 -2.51
N LEU A 224 -15.82 -11.26 -1.23
CA LEU A 224 -16.98 -12.00 -0.74
C LEU A 224 -18.29 -11.36 -1.21
N GLY A 225 -18.39 -10.04 -1.24
CA GLY A 225 -19.56 -9.31 -1.76
C GLY A 225 -19.84 -9.61 -3.23
N THR A 226 -18.80 -9.64 -4.05
CA THR A 226 -18.94 -10.06 -5.46
C THR A 226 -19.31 -11.54 -5.59
N ALA A 227 -18.75 -12.42 -4.72
CA ALA A 227 -19.08 -13.83 -4.70
C ALA A 227 -20.55 -14.08 -4.31
N GLN A 228 -21.10 -13.31 -3.36
CA GLN A 228 -22.53 -13.37 -3.00
C GLN A 228 -23.44 -13.02 -4.18
N LEU A 229 -23.03 -12.06 -5.00
CA LEU A 229 -23.85 -11.59 -6.13
C LEU A 229 -23.70 -12.46 -7.38
N PHE A 230 -22.47 -12.86 -7.72
CA PHE A 230 -22.15 -13.57 -8.97
C PHE A 230 -21.98 -15.09 -8.81
N GLY A 231 -22.05 -15.62 -7.57
CA GLY A 231 -21.75 -17.02 -7.27
C GLY A 231 -20.25 -17.37 -7.35
N ARG A 232 -19.41 -16.40 -7.69
CA ARG A 232 -17.94 -16.50 -7.72
C ARG A 232 -17.31 -15.14 -7.44
N PRO A 233 -16.10 -15.11 -6.86
CA PRO A 233 -15.38 -13.85 -6.66
C PRO A 233 -15.00 -13.21 -7.99
N MET A 234 -15.27 -11.90 -8.09
CA MET A 234 -14.90 -11.06 -9.23
C MET A 234 -14.19 -9.81 -8.73
N ARG A 235 -13.23 -9.31 -9.48
CA ARG A 235 -12.54 -8.05 -9.21
C ARG A 235 -13.25 -6.92 -9.94
N PRO A 236 -13.82 -5.92 -9.25
CA PRO A 236 -14.38 -4.75 -9.89
C PRO A 236 -13.25 -3.85 -10.43
N VAL A 237 -13.32 -3.49 -11.69
CA VAL A 237 -12.39 -2.57 -12.36
C VAL A 237 -13.19 -1.34 -12.75
N ALA A 238 -13.00 -0.26 -12.01
CA ALA A 238 -13.70 1.01 -12.21
C ALA A 238 -12.99 1.88 -13.24
N ASP A 239 -13.76 2.55 -14.06
CA ASP A 239 -13.31 3.60 -14.98
C ASP A 239 -13.93 4.93 -14.52
N LEU A 240 -13.15 5.71 -13.79
CA LEU A 240 -13.58 7.01 -13.29
C LEU A 240 -13.67 8.04 -14.41
N SER A 241 -12.95 7.87 -15.52
CA SER A 241 -13.01 8.79 -16.66
C SER A 241 -14.35 8.81 -17.35
N ALA A 242 -15.14 7.72 -17.23
CA ALA A 242 -16.49 7.60 -17.76
C ALA A 242 -17.60 7.98 -16.76
N ALA A 243 -17.24 8.27 -15.48
CA ALA A 243 -18.20 8.48 -14.41
C ALA A 243 -18.55 9.97 -14.23
N GLN A 244 -19.76 10.37 -14.61
CA GLN A 244 -20.30 11.71 -14.35
C GLN A 244 -20.79 11.88 -12.89
N VAL A 245 -21.19 10.79 -12.24
CA VAL A 245 -21.55 10.75 -10.83
C VAL A 245 -20.82 9.60 -10.16
N LEU A 246 -20.01 9.92 -9.14
CA LEU A 246 -19.32 8.96 -8.30
C LEU A 246 -19.89 9.01 -6.88
N VAL A 247 -20.31 7.88 -6.34
CA VAL A 247 -20.77 7.73 -4.96
C VAL A 247 -19.82 6.82 -4.20
N CYS A 248 -19.21 7.34 -3.15
CA CYS A 248 -18.30 6.63 -2.27
C CYS A 248 -18.97 6.38 -0.91
N LEU A 249 -19.18 5.11 -0.56
CA LEU A 249 -19.68 4.68 0.74
C LEU A 249 -18.52 4.20 1.60
N ASP A 250 -17.95 5.06 2.41
CA ASP A 250 -16.71 4.85 3.20
C ASP A 250 -15.51 4.44 2.33
N ALA A 251 -15.55 4.76 1.04
CA ALA A 251 -14.54 4.42 0.05
C ALA A 251 -13.63 5.63 -0.24
N ASP A 252 -12.34 5.36 -0.41
CA ASP A 252 -11.35 6.35 -0.83
C ASP A 252 -10.62 5.88 -2.11
N PRO A 253 -11.28 5.93 -3.28
CA PRO A 253 -10.70 5.51 -4.54
C PRO A 253 -9.47 6.32 -4.95
N LEU A 254 -9.33 7.56 -4.49
CA LEU A 254 -8.22 8.42 -4.89
C LEU A 254 -6.92 8.17 -4.09
N MET A 255 -6.98 7.44 -2.96
CA MET A 255 -5.78 7.16 -2.16
C MET A 255 -5.65 5.71 -1.70
N ASN A 256 -6.67 5.14 -1.05
CA ASN A 256 -6.55 3.83 -0.41
C ASN A 256 -6.86 2.65 -1.33
N HIS A 257 -7.38 2.90 -2.51
CA HIS A 257 -7.67 1.85 -3.47
C HIS A 257 -6.40 1.42 -4.21
N PRO A 258 -6.20 0.12 -4.52
CA PRO A 258 -5.05 -0.35 -5.29
C PRO A 258 -4.88 0.35 -6.65
N ALA A 259 -5.97 0.69 -7.31
CA ALA A 259 -5.95 1.47 -8.56
C ALA A 259 -5.98 3.00 -8.34
N SER A 260 -5.61 3.50 -7.16
CA SER A 260 -5.70 4.92 -6.81
C SER A 260 -4.92 5.85 -7.75
N LEU A 261 -3.80 5.39 -8.30
CA LEU A 261 -3.02 6.15 -9.27
C LEU A 261 -3.81 6.41 -10.56
N GLN A 262 -4.46 5.37 -11.10
CA GLN A 262 -5.34 5.50 -12.26
C GLN A 262 -6.56 6.35 -11.92
N HIS A 263 -7.26 6.04 -10.83
CA HIS A 263 -8.45 6.76 -10.40
C HIS A 263 -8.19 8.26 -10.20
N SER A 264 -7.07 8.63 -9.59
CA SER A 264 -6.68 10.02 -9.40
C SER A 264 -6.39 10.72 -10.73
N SER A 265 -5.72 10.04 -11.66
CA SER A 265 -5.45 10.56 -13.00
C SER A 265 -6.74 10.79 -13.79
N ASP A 266 -7.64 9.78 -13.78
CA ASP A 266 -8.92 9.84 -14.49
C ASP A 266 -9.83 10.94 -13.92
N TRP A 267 -9.90 11.04 -12.58
CA TRP A 267 -10.66 12.09 -11.90
C TRP A 267 -10.11 13.48 -12.20
N ALA A 268 -8.79 13.66 -12.19
CA ALA A 268 -8.14 14.94 -12.50
C ALA A 268 -8.39 15.35 -13.96
N ALA A 269 -8.35 14.40 -14.90
CA ALA A 269 -8.61 14.66 -16.32
C ALA A 269 -10.02 15.21 -16.53
N LEU A 270 -11.04 14.68 -15.85
CA LEU A 270 -12.42 15.19 -15.93
C LEU A 270 -12.58 16.62 -15.36
N ARG A 271 -11.73 17.00 -14.39
CA ARG A 271 -11.77 18.32 -13.77
C ARG A 271 -10.97 19.38 -14.55
N THR A 272 -10.02 18.97 -15.38
CA THR A 272 -9.19 19.88 -16.20
C THR A 272 -9.78 20.15 -17.57
N SER A 273 -10.73 19.39 -18.05
CA SER A 273 -11.45 19.64 -19.32
C SER A 273 -12.41 20.85 -19.27
N ALA A 274 -12.28 21.69 -18.23
CA ALA A 274 -13.08 22.91 -18.06
C ALA A 274 -12.86 23.99 -19.13
N ASP A 275 -11.90 23.79 -20.05
CA ASP A 275 -11.66 24.67 -21.20
C ASP A 275 -12.56 24.32 -22.40
N ASP A 276 -13.30 23.20 -22.37
CA ASP A 276 -14.30 22.86 -23.40
C ASP A 276 -15.59 23.62 -23.17
N ASP A 277 -16.29 23.98 -24.24
CA ASP A 277 -17.56 24.71 -24.19
C ASP A 277 -18.69 24.02 -23.38
N GLU A 278 -18.54 22.72 -23.12
CA GLU A 278 -19.40 21.92 -22.21
C GLU A 278 -18.55 20.96 -21.34
N PRO A 279 -17.98 21.43 -20.22
CA PRO A 279 -17.16 20.59 -19.35
C PRO A 279 -18.02 19.49 -18.69
N ILE A 280 -17.63 18.23 -18.89
CA ILE A 280 -18.21 17.09 -18.16
C ILE A 280 -17.56 17.07 -16.78
N LEU A 281 -18.20 17.71 -15.80
CA LEU A 281 -17.76 17.67 -14.41
C LEU A 281 -18.31 16.43 -13.73
N SER A 282 -17.41 15.54 -13.29
CA SER A 282 -17.78 14.43 -12.42
C SER A 282 -18.22 14.97 -11.05
N ARG A 283 -19.42 14.64 -10.61
CA ARG A 283 -19.91 14.96 -9.26
C ARG A 283 -19.61 13.83 -8.31
N VAL A 284 -18.92 14.16 -7.22
CA VAL A 284 -18.49 13.20 -6.20
C VAL A 284 -19.32 13.36 -4.93
N TRP A 285 -20.03 12.30 -4.56
CA TRP A 285 -20.69 12.14 -3.27
C TRP A 285 -19.83 11.25 -2.37
N SER A 286 -19.49 11.69 -1.18
CA SER A 286 -18.78 10.90 -0.21
C SER A 286 -19.56 10.77 1.10
N VAL A 287 -19.89 9.55 1.48
CA VAL A 287 -20.51 9.21 2.76
C VAL A 287 -19.45 8.47 3.59
N GLU A 288 -18.90 9.10 4.62
CA GLU A 288 -17.72 8.56 5.30
C GLU A 288 -17.65 8.94 6.79
N SER A 289 -16.97 8.12 7.57
CA SER A 289 -16.77 8.34 9.00
C SER A 289 -15.56 9.23 9.31
N THR A 290 -14.54 9.14 8.47
CA THR A 290 -13.28 9.89 8.60
C THR A 290 -13.05 10.66 7.32
N LEU A 291 -12.52 11.89 7.42
CA LEU A 291 -12.19 12.67 6.23
C LEU A 291 -11.08 11.97 5.44
N SER A 292 -11.44 11.49 4.25
CA SER A 292 -10.52 10.89 3.28
C SER A 292 -10.04 11.90 2.25
N VAL A 293 -9.09 11.51 1.38
CA VAL A 293 -8.71 12.35 0.23
C VAL A 293 -9.90 12.54 -0.70
N THR A 294 -10.63 11.47 -1.00
CA THR A 294 -11.85 11.54 -1.82
C THR A 294 -12.91 12.43 -1.18
N GLY A 295 -13.14 12.29 0.14
CA GLY A 295 -14.08 13.15 0.86
C GLY A 295 -13.65 14.63 0.93
N GLY A 296 -12.34 14.89 0.91
CA GLY A 296 -11.79 16.26 0.89
C GLY A 296 -12.02 16.99 -0.43
N VAL A 297 -12.15 16.25 -1.54
CA VAL A 297 -12.41 16.82 -2.89
C VAL A 297 -13.84 16.57 -3.37
N ALA A 298 -14.68 15.92 -2.55
CA ALA A 298 -16.07 15.63 -2.89
C ALA A 298 -16.90 16.92 -2.99
N ASP A 299 -17.81 16.96 -3.97
CA ASP A 299 -18.77 18.06 -4.12
C ASP A 299 -19.81 18.05 -3.00
N VAL A 300 -20.19 16.85 -2.54
CA VAL A 300 -21.07 16.67 -1.39
C VAL A 300 -20.51 15.61 -0.45
N ARG A 301 -20.14 16.00 0.76
CA ARG A 301 -19.70 15.13 1.83
C ARG A 301 -20.80 14.96 2.88
N ILE A 302 -21.11 13.72 3.24
CA ILE A 302 -22.07 13.35 4.28
C ILE A 302 -21.30 12.61 5.38
N PRO A 303 -21.00 13.25 6.53
CA PRO A 303 -20.41 12.56 7.66
C PRO A 303 -21.38 11.51 8.23
N ALA A 304 -20.94 10.28 8.35
CA ALA A 304 -21.72 9.18 8.89
C ALA A 304 -20.83 8.25 9.72
N ARG A 305 -21.38 7.61 10.73
CA ARG A 305 -20.65 6.56 11.46
C ARG A 305 -20.46 5.35 10.54
N THR A 306 -19.34 4.65 10.66
CA THR A 306 -19.09 3.41 9.89
C THR A 306 -20.25 2.40 10.08
N ALA A 307 -20.81 2.29 11.28
CA ALA A 307 -21.95 1.43 11.59
C ALA A 307 -23.27 1.85 10.91
N ASP A 308 -23.38 3.10 10.46
CA ASP A 308 -24.58 3.60 9.75
C ASP A 308 -24.52 3.37 8.24
N ILE A 309 -23.34 3.13 7.68
CA ILE A 309 -23.12 2.96 6.24
C ILE A 309 -23.95 1.81 5.66
N PRO A 310 -24.06 0.62 6.28
CA PRO A 310 -24.90 -0.46 5.76
C PRO A 310 -26.37 -0.05 5.60
N ARG A 311 -26.91 0.70 6.58
CA ARG A 311 -28.28 1.22 6.53
C ARG A 311 -28.46 2.25 5.40
N ILE A 312 -27.48 3.17 5.24
CA ILE A 312 -27.49 4.16 4.16
C ILE A 312 -27.41 3.47 2.80
N ALA A 313 -26.55 2.46 2.64
CA ALA A 313 -26.45 1.67 1.42
C ALA A 313 -27.78 0.97 1.07
N ALA A 314 -28.46 0.38 2.06
CA ALA A 314 -29.73 -0.27 1.86
C ALA A 314 -30.85 0.74 1.51
N GLN A 315 -30.88 1.92 2.14
CA GLN A 315 -31.81 3.00 1.79
C GLN A 315 -31.57 3.52 0.36
N LEU A 316 -30.31 3.67 -0.04
CA LEU A 316 -29.93 4.09 -1.37
C LEU A 316 -30.32 3.02 -2.42
N ALA A 317 -30.09 1.74 -2.11
CA ALA A 317 -30.47 0.61 -2.96
C ALA A 317 -31.98 0.58 -3.19
N ALA A 318 -32.79 0.70 -2.13
CA ALA A 318 -34.26 0.80 -2.25
C ALA A 318 -34.69 2.02 -3.08
N ALA A 319 -34.07 3.18 -2.86
CA ALA A 319 -34.34 4.41 -3.60
C ALA A 319 -33.97 4.32 -5.08
N THR A 320 -32.93 3.54 -5.44
CA THR A 320 -32.53 3.30 -6.85
C THR A 320 -33.30 2.17 -7.52
N GLY A 321 -34.21 1.50 -6.81
CA GLY A 321 -35.09 0.47 -7.37
C GLY A 321 -34.50 -0.95 -7.34
N VAL A 322 -33.41 -1.17 -6.61
CA VAL A 322 -32.86 -2.51 -6.40
C VAL A 322 -33.77 -3.30 -5.46
N GLN A 323 -34.11 -4.52 -5.85
CA GLN A 323 -34.83 -5.43 -4.96
C GLN A 323 -33.92 -5.92 -3.84
N LEU A 324 -34.28 -5.58 -2.61
CA LEU A 324 -33.55 -6.02 -1.42
C LEU A 324 -34.06 -7.41 -0.97
N PRO A 325 -33.23 -8.24 -0.37
CA PRO A 325 -33.65 -9.40 0.39
C PRO A 325 -34.73 -9.02 1.42
N SER A 326 -35.70 -9.90 1.68
CA SER A 326 -36.89 -9.59 2.48
C SER A 326 -36.58 -9.11 3.90
N ASP A 327 -35.54 -9.66 4.53
CA ASP A 327 -35.03 -9.29 5.85
C ASP A 327 -34.36 -7.90 5.84
N VAL A 328 -33.58 -7.59 4.82
CA VAL A 328 -32.95 -6.27 4.61
C VAL A 328 -34.02 -5.23 4.30
N ALA A 329 -34.97 -5.55 3.44
CA ALA A 329 -36.12 -4.67 3.12
C ALA A 329 -36.96 -4.35 4.37
N ALA A 330 -37.22 -5.36 5.23
CA ALA A 330 -37.93 -5.18 6.48
C ALA A 330 -37.13 -4.31 7.46
N ALA A 331 -35.80 -4.53 7.57
CA ALA A 331 -34.93 -3.72 8.41
C ALA A 331 -34.87 -2.26 7.95
N VAL A 332 -34.80 -2.01 6.65
CA VAL A 332 -34.85 -0.65 6.07
C VAL A 332 -36.21 0.02 6.33
N ALA A 333 -37.31 -0.71 6.16
CA ALA A 333 -38.67 -0.18 6.38
C ALA A 333 -38.96 0.14 7.84
N SER A 334 -38.37 -0.63 8.78
CA SER A 334 -38.52 -0.42 10.24
C SER A 334 -37.55 0.65 10.80
N ALA A 335 -36.49 0.99 10.05
CA ALA A 335 -35.54 2.02 10.48
C ALA A 335 -36.19 3.41 10.39
N PRO A 336 -35.90 4.32 11.33
CA PRO A 336 -36.35 5.70 11.19
C PRO A 336 -35.86 6.26 9.85
N PRO A 337 -36.74 6.99 9.12
CA PRO A 337 -36.32 7.61 7.86
C PRO A 337 -35.09 8.50 8.10
N SER A 338 -34.17 8.46 7.17
CA SER A 338 -33.06 9.42 7.23
C SER A 338 -33.65 10.83 7.21
N THR A 339 -33.28 11.63 8.19
CA THR A 339 -33.61 13.05 8.22
C THR A 339 -32.75 13.86 7.27
N ASP A 340 -31.81 13.21 6.58
CA ASP A 340 -30.89 13.86 5.67
C ASP A 340 -31.40 13.71 4.22
N ASP A 341 -31.98 14.78 3.69
CA ASP A 341 -32.53 14.84 2.34
C ASP A 341 -31.45 14.61 1.26
N ARG A 342 -30.17 14.73 1.60
CA ARG A 342 -29.04 14.49 0.67
C ARG A 342 -29.00 13.05 0.17
N ILE A 343 -29.48 12.07 0.94
CA ILE A 343 -29.56 10.67 0.47
C ILE A 343 -30.55 10.54 -0.68
N GLN A 344 -31.70 11.23 -0.59
CA GLN A 344 -32.68 11.26 -1.68
C GLN A 344 -32.16 12.00 -2.91
N GLN A 345 -31.42 13.09 -2.69
CA GLN A 345 -30.77 13.86 -3.77
C GLN A 345 -29.70 12.99 -4.46
N MET A 346 -28.89 12.25 -3.70
CA MET A 346 -27.91 11.30 -4.24
C MET A 346 -28.57 10.21 -5.08
N ALA A 347 -29.69 9.63 -4.60
CA ALA A 347 -30.45 8.64 -5.36
C ALA A 347 -31.05 9.21 -6.65
N ALA A 348 -31.55 10.43 -6.62
CA ALA A 348 -32.07 11.13 -7.79
C ALA A 348 -30.95 11.42 -8.81
N ASP A 349 -29.78 11.82 -8.33
CA ASP A 349 -28.59 12.08 -9.14
C ASP A 349 -28.12 10.81 -9.86
N LEU A 350 -28.02 9.69 -9.14
CA LEU A 350 -27.70 8.39 -9.72
C LEU A 350 -28.69 7.96 -10.82
N LYS A 351 -29.99 8.16 -10.58
CA LYS A 351 -31.03 7.83 -11.54
C LYS A 351 -31.00 8.68 -12.81
N SER A 352 -30.61 9.96 -12.68
CA SER A 352 -30.53 10.86 -13.84
C SER A 352 -29.28 10.59 -14.70
N HIS A 353 -28.29 9.87 -14.16
CA HIS A 353 -27.01 9.54 -14.81
C HIS A 353 -26.84 8.03 -15.03
N GLN A 354 -27.94 7.32 -15.36
CA GLN A 354 -27.85 5.88 -15.65
C GLN A 354 -26.83 5.58 -16.75
N GLY A 355 -25.94 4.64 -16.50
CA GLY A 355 -24.87 4.24 -17.40
C GLY A 355 -23.62 5.14 -17.37
N SER A 356 -23.69 6.29 -16.70
CA SER A 356 -22.54 7.19 -16.47
C SER A 356 -22.32 7.48 -14.98
N CYS A 357 -22.89 6.67 -14.10
CA CYS A 357 -22.64 6.73 -12.65
C CYS A 357 -21.84 5.51 -12.18
N LEU A 358 -21.23 5.65 -11.00
CA LEU A 358 -20.45 4.61 -10.35
C LEU A 358 -20.62 4.70 -8.84
N LEU A 359 -20.84 3.55 -8.19
CA LEU A 359 -20.83 3.44 -6.74
C LEU A 359 -19.66 2.56 -6.29
N MET A 360 -18.99 2.94 -5.20
CA MET A 360 -17.90 2.19 -4.59
C MET A 360 -18.12 2.08 -3.07
N ALA A 361 -17.80 0.92 -2.50
CA ALA A 361 -17.78 0.69 -1.06
C ALA A 361 -16.33 0.59 -0.56
N GLY A 362 -16.07 1.08 0.65
CA GLY A 362 -14.74 1.01 1.28
C GLY A 362 -14.45 -0.34 1.90
N ASP A 363 -13.18 -0.65 2.08
CA ASP A 363 -12.68 -1.96 2.55
C ASP A 363 -13.20 -2.35 3.94
N ARG A 364 -13.54 -1.35 4.76
CA ARG A 364 -14.07 -1.57 6.13
C ARG A 364 -15.54 -1.97 6.15
N GLN A 365 -16.22 -1.87 5.01
CA GLN A 365 -17.63 -2.24 4.92
C GLN A 365 -17.79 -3.76 4.77
N PRO A 366 -18.84 -4.35 5.35
CA PRO A 366 -19.06 -5.78 5.25
C PRO A 366 -19.45 -6.21 3.82
N ALA A 367 -19.32 -7.50 3.54
CA ALA A 367 -19.54 -8.08 2.21
C ALA A 367 -20.94 -7.75 1.62
N GLU A 368 -21.95 -7.67 2.48
CA GLU A 368 -23.34 -7.34 2.10
C GLU A 368 -23.44 -5.93 1.52
N VAL A 369 -22.67 -4.96 2.04
CA VAL A 369 -22.62 -3.59 1.49
C VAL A 369 -21.98 -3.59 0.12
N HIS A 370 -20.91 -4.34 -0.08
CA HIS A 370 -20.29 -4.51 -1.39
C HIS A 370 -21.26 -5.17 -2.38
N ALA A 371 -21.97 -6.22 -1.97
CA ALA A 371 -22.98 -6.86 -2.80
C ALA A 371 -24.08 -5.89 -3.21
N LEU A 372 -24.59 -5.05 -2.28
CA LEU A 372 -25.60 -4.02 -2.58
C LEU A 372 -25.06 -2.97 -3.55
N VAL A 373 -23.83 -2.51 -3.36
CA VAL A 373 -23.18 -1.54 -4.26
C VAL A 373 -23.07 -2.10 -5.67
N HIS A 374 -22.66 -3.35 -5.82
CA HIS A 374 -22.58 -4.01 -7.13
C HIS A 374 -23.97 -4.21 -7.74
N ALA A 375 -24.98 -4.57 -6.95
CA ALA A 375 -26.36 -4.68 -7.41
C ALA A 375 -26.90 -3.33 -7.91
N MET A 376 -26.60 -2.22 -7.21
CA MET A 376 -26.95 -0.87 -7.66
C MET A 376 -26.24 -0.51 -8.97
N ASN A 377 -24.94 -0.79 -9.10
CA ASN A 377 -24.19 -0.55 -10.32
C ASN A 377 -24.78 -1.32 -11.53
N ILE A 378 -25.23 -2.56 -11.32
CA ILE A 378 -25.91 -3.35 -12.35
C ILE A 378 -27.25 -2.70 -12.74
N ALA A 379 -28.08 -2.39 -11.74
CA ALA A 379 -29.43 -1.81 -11.96
C ALA A 379 -29.37 -0.44 -12.65
N LEU A 380 -28.31 0.34 -12.37
CA LEU A 380 -28.07 1.66 -12.97
C LEU A 380 -27.36 1.59 -14.33
N GLY A 381 -27.04 0.39 -14.83
CA GLY A 381 -26.41 0.20 -16.14
C GLY A 381 -24.95 0.66 -16.21
N ALA A 382 -24.25 0.67 -15.09
CA ALA A 382 -22.81 1.02 -14.98
C ALA A 382 -21.91 -0.05 -15.61
N VAL A 383 -22.32 -1.33 -15.57
CA VAL A 383 -21.51 -2.45 -16.06
C VAL A 383 -21.29 -2.36 -17.57
N GLY A 384 -20.05 -2.53 -17.98
CA GLY A 384 -19.61 -2.36 -19.37
C GLY A 384 -19.40 -0.91 -19.80
N LYS A 385 -19.53 0.06 -18.87
CA LYS A 385 -19.31 1.49 -19.10
C LYS A 385 -18.36 2.08 -18.06
N THR A 386 -18.83 2.34 -16.85
CA THR A 386 -18.03 2.87 -15.74
C THR A 386 -17.44 1.78 -14.85
N LEU A 387 -17.89 0.54 -15.00
CA LEU A 387 -17.46 -0.61 -14.23
C LEU A 387 -17.36 -1.85 -15.10
N SER A 388 -16.30 -2.61 -14.96
CA SER A 388 -16.14 -3.96 -15.50
C SER A 388 -15.72 -4.93 -14.40
N TYR A 389 -15.75 -6.23 -14.70
CA TYR A 389 -15.34 -7.27 -13.75
C TYR A 389 -14.31 -8.18 -14.38
N ALA A 390 -13.19 -8.37 -13.67
CA ALA A 390 -12.15 -9.33 -14.03
C ALA A 390 -12.19 -10.54 -13.11
N GLU A 391 -11.65 -11.67 -13.56
CA GLU A 391 -11.46 -12.84 -12.71
C GLU A 391 -10.38 -12.59 -11.67
N VAL A 392 -10.62 -13.02 -10.44
CA VAL A 392 -9.64 -12.97 -9.35
C VAL A 392 -8.78 -14.23 -9.42
N ALA A 393 -7.47 -14.06 -9.52
CA ALA A 393 -6.56 -15.16 -9.36
C ALA A 393 -6.75 -15.76 -7.94
N HIS A 394 -6.95 -17.07 -7.85
CA HIS A 394 -7.23 -17.77 -6.59
C HIS A 394 -8.44 -17.21 -5.79
N GLY A 395 -9.48 -16.75 -6.50
CA GLY A 395 -10.67 -16.17 -5.90
C GLY A 395 -11.42 -17.09 -4.91
N GLU A 396 -11.25 -18.41 -5.03
CA GLU A 396 -11.90 -19.40 -4.16
C GLU A 396 -11.19 -19.61 -2.81
N ARG A 397 -10.08 -18.89 -2.54
CA ARG A 397 -9.43 -18.95 -1.22
C ARG A 397 -10.39 -18.53 -0.10
N PRO A 398 -10.22 -19.04 1.13
CA PRO A 398 -10.94 -18.53 2.31
C PRO A 398 -10.68 -17.02 2.53
N ALA A 399 -11.47 -16.38 3.37
CA ALA A 399 -11.09 -15.10 3.94
C ALA A 399 -9.81 -15.28 4.79
N HIS A 400 -8.97 -14.25 4.84
CA HIS A 400 -7.67 -14.33 5.54
C HIS A 400 -7.80 -14.79 6.99
N ILE A 401 -8.82 -14.32 7.72
CA ILE A 401 -9.07 -14.73 9.10
C ILE A 401 -9.46 -16.22 9.17
N ASP A 402 -10.33 -16.67 8.27
CA ASP A 402 -10.76 -18.07 8.23
C ASP A 402 -9.60 -18.99 7.84
N ASP A 403 -8.69 -18.49 6.98
CA ASP A 403 -7.51 -19.24 6.57
C ASP A 403 -6.48 -19.37 7.69
N LEU A 404 -6.28 -18.29 8.46
CA LEU A 404 -5.48 -18.34 9.68
C LEU A 404 -6.07 -19.32 10.71
N GLN A 405 -7.42 -19.33 10.89
CA GLN A 405 -8.09 -20.28 11.78
C GLN A 405 -7.82 -21.73 11.34
N ARG A 406 -7.96 -22.02 10.05
CA ARG A 406 -7.66 -23.36 9.49
C ARG A 406 -6.21 -23.79 9.75
N LEU A 407 -5.26 -22.86 9.56
CA LEU A 407 -3.85 -23.14 9.85
C LEU A 407 -3.64 -23.40 11.35
N ALA A 408 -4.21 -22.57 12.22
CA ALA A 408 -4.11 -22.75 13.67
C ALA A 408 -4.70 -24.10 14.14
N ASP A 409 -5.85 -24.49 13.59
CA ASP A 409 -6.49 -25.79 13.88
C ASP A 409 -5.60 -26.95 13.46
N ARG A 410 -5.01 -26.92 12.24
CA ARG A 410 -4.08 -27.93 11.76
C ARG A 410 -2.83 -28.05 12.61
N ILE A 411 -2.26 -26.90 13.05
CA ILE A 411 -1.13 -26.89 13.99
C ILE A 411 -1.55 -27.54 15.32
N GLY A 412 -2.71 -27.17 15.86
CA GLY A 412 -3.23 -27.71 17.11
C GLY A 412 -3.51 -29.22 17.09
N GLN A 413 -3.82 -29.76 15.91
CA GLN A 413 -4.06 -31.19 15.67
C GLN A 413 -2.77 -31.99 15.40
N GLY A 414 -1.60 -31.31 15.28
CA GLY A 414 -0.32 -31.94 14.94
C GLY A 414 -0.22 -32.40 13.49
N GLU A 415 -1.00 -31.80 12.60
CA GLU A 415 -1.01 -32.11 11.17
C GLU A 415 0.09 -31.37 10.40
N VAL A 416 0.80 -30.43 11.06
CA VAL A 416 1.87 -29.64 10.46
C VAL A 416 3.20 -30.07 11.06
N GLU A 417 4.09 -30.65 10.28
CA GLU A 417 5.46 -30.98 10.69
C GLU A 417 6.42 -29.82 10.37
N THR A 418 6.23 -29.18 9.22
CA THR A 418 7.02 -28.00 8.82
C THR A 418 6.09 -26.83 8.49
N LEU A 419 6.34 -25.68 9.12
CA LEU A 419 5.70 -24.42 8.80
C LEU A 419 6.70 -23.50 8.13
N LEU A 420 6.40 -23.12 6.87
CA LEU A 420 7.17 -22.15 6.10
C LEU A 420 6.41 -20.83 6.03
N LEU A 421 6.99 -19.75 6.56
CA LEU A 421 6.42 -18.40 6.57
C LEU A 421 7.16 -17.57 5.52
N ILE A 422 6.45 -17.03 4.54
CA ILE A 422 7.04 -16.32 3.39
C ILE A 422 6.55 -14.87 3.34
N GLY A 423 7.42 -13.93 3.69
CA GLY A 423 7.12 -12.49 3.60
C GLY A 423 5.96 -12.05 4.50
N VAL A 424 5.74 -12.72 5.61
CA VAL A 424 4.68 -12.43 6.60
C VAL A 424 5.27 -12.34 8.00
N ASN A 425 4.67 -11.49 8.84
CA ASN A 425 5.06 -11.35 10.25
C ASN A 425 3.86 -11.56 11.19
N PRO A 426 3.28 -12.80 11.24
CA PRO A 426 2.07 -13.05 12.00
C PRO A 426 2.22 -12.86 13.52
N VAL A 427 3.44 -12.91 14.05
CA VAL A 427 3.69 -12.63 15.48
C VAL A 427 3.40 -11.16 15.80
N TYR A 428 3.62 -10.26 14.84
CA TYR A 428 3.38 -8.84 15.01
C TYR A 428 1.97 -8.41 14.58
N ASP A 429 1.52 -8.85 13.40
CA ASP A 429 0.36 -8.24 12.72
C ASP A 429 -0.88 -9.14 12.63
N ALA A 430 -0.78 -10.44 12.95
CA ALA A 430 -1.94 -11.32 12.88
C ALA A 430 -2.68 -11.40 14.23
N PRO A 431 -4.03 -11.47 14.21
CA PRO A 431 -4.80 -11.63 15.44
C PRO A 431 -4.52 -12.98 16.10
N ALA A 432 -4.63 -13.04 17.40
CA ALA A 432 -4.56 -14.31 18.13
C ALA A 432 -5.76 -15.22 17.79
N ILE A 433 -5.46 -16.46 17.46
CA ILE A 433 -6.47 -17.50 17.14
C ILE A 433 -6.48 -18.53 18.29
N GLY A 434 -7.19 -18.22 19.36
CA GLY A 434 -7.18 -19.03 20.58
C GLY A 434 -5.84 -19.00 21.34
N LYS A 435 -4.72 -18.97 20.60
CA LYS A 435 -3.34 -18.82 21.09
C LYS A 435 -2.64 -17.69 20.33
N SER A 436 -1.54 -17.18 20.87
CA SER A 436 -0.68 -16.26 20.13
C SER A 436 0.04 -16.99 18.99
N TRP A 437 0.41 -16.27 17.93
CA TRP A 437 1.19 -16.86 16.82
C TRP A 437 2.57 -17.34 17.28
N LYS A 438 3.16 -16.69 18.28
CA LYS A 438 4.36 -17.18 18.93
C LYS A 438 4.17 -18.59 19.50
N ASP A 439 3.05 -18.82 20.21
CA ASP A 439 2.76 -20.13 20.81
C ASP A 439 2.39 -21.18 19.76
N LEU A 440 1.70 -20.77 18.69
CA LEU A 440 1.37 -21.68 17.57
C LEU A 440 2.61 -22.13 16.82
N ILE A 441 3.49 -21.18 16.45
CA ILE A 441 4.76 -21.49 15.77
C ILE A 441 5.63 -22.41 16.66
N GLY A 442 5.67 -22.16 17.97
CA GLY A 442 6.42 -22.97 18.93
C GLY A 442 5.93 -24.41 19.09
N GLN A 443 4.73 -24.76 18.60
CA GLN A 443 4.19 -26.12 18.61
C GLN A 443 4.61 -26.93 17.38
N VAL A 444 5.06 -26.26 16.32
CA VAL A 444 5.47 -26.93 15.07
C VAL A 444 6.88 -27.48 15.21
N PRO A 445 7.12 -28.75 14.87
CA PRO A 445 8.47 -29.35 14.96
C PRO A 445 9.54 -28.59 14.19
N HIS A 446 9.20 -28.08 13.00
CA HIS A 446 10.12 -27.32 12.16
C HIS A 446 9.46 -26.05 11.67
N SER A 447 9.99 -24.88 12.04
CA SER A 447 9.51 -23.57 11.59
C SER A 447 10.60 -22.81 10.87
N MET A 448 10.26 -22.29 9.67
CA MET A 448 11.19 -21.59 8.78
C MET A 448 10.55 -20.27 8.34
N HIS A 449 11.24 -19.16 8.54
CA HIS A 449 10.82 -17.83 8.09
C HIS A 449 11.70 -17.38 6.92
N LEU A 450 11.10 -16.98 5.81
CA LEU A 450 11.76 -16.33 4.68
C LEU A 450 11.32 -14.86 4.66
N GLY A 451 12.25 -13.96 4.94
CA GLY A 451 11.97 -12.53 5.01
C GLY A 451 13.19 -11.65 4.77
N LEU A 452 12.96 -10.37 4.48
CA LEU A 452 14.03 -9.37 4.32
C LEU A 452 14.72 -9.01 5.63
N TYR A 453 14.00 -9.15 6.75
CA TYR A 453 14.43 -8.71 8.09
C TYR A 453 14.28 -9.83 9.11
N ASP A 454 15.15 -9.78 10.11
CA ASP A 454 15.04 -10.59 11.32
C ASP A 454 14.02 -9.92 12.26
N ASP A 455 12.75 -10.21 12.01
CA ASP A 455 11.58 -9.63 12.70
C ASP A 455 11.09 -10.51 13.86
N GLU A 456 9.92 -10.15 14.45
CA GLU A 456 9.34 -10.87 15.59
C GLU A 456 9.01 -12.32 15.25
N THR A 457 8.63 -12.61 14.01
CA THR A 457 8.37 -13.96 13.53
C THR A 457 9.66 -14.74 13.32
N ALA A 458 10.67 -14.12 12.73
CA ALA A 458 12.00 -14.70 12.60
C ALA A 458 12.57 -15.11 13.96
N GLY A 459 12.42 -14.24 14.98
CA GLY A 459 12.91 -14.46 16.34
C GLY A 459 12.27 -15.65 17.07
N VAL A 460 11.14 -16.20 16.61
CA VAL A 460 10.50 -17.38 17.19
C VAL A 460 10.62 -18.63 16.33
N CYS A 461 10.99 -18.49 15.05
CA CYS A 461 11.21 -19.60 14.14
C CYS A 461 12.56 -20.28 14.40
N GLN A 462 12.64 -21.59 14.08
CA GLN A 462 13.91 -22.31 14.16
C GLN A 462 14.90 -21.86 13.09
N TRP A 463 14.39 -21.43 11.92
CA TRP A 463 15.19 -20.92 10.82
C TRP A 463 14.69 -19.54 10.42
N HIS A 464 15.63 -18.62 10.21
CA HIS A 464 15.41 -17.43 9.43
C HIS A 464 16.26 -17.50 8.16
N LEU A 465 15.61 -17.35 7.01
CA LEU A 465 16.18 -17.38 5.68
C LEU A 465 16.11 -15.97 5.08
N ASN A 466 17.27 -15.42 4.69
CA ASN A 466 17.31 -14.08 4.12
C ASN A 466 16.75 -14.08 2.69
N GLN A 467 15.71 -13.28 2.49
CA GLN A 467 15.01 -13.13 1.21
C GLN A 467 15.74 -12.14 0.29
N THR A 468 15.63 -12.36 -1.04
CA THR A 468 15.99 -11.36 -2.05
C THR A 468 15.05 -10.16 -2.01
N HIS A 469 15.58 -8.99 -2.32
CA HIS A 469 14.77 -7.82 -2.63
C HIS A 469 14.19 -7.96 -4.04
N PHE A 470 13.03 -7.33 -4.33
CA PHE A 470 12.38 -7.46 -5.65
C PHE A 470 13.24 -7.00 -6.83
N LEU A 471 14.27 -6.19 -6.61
CA LEU A 471 15.25 -5.78 -7.62
C LEU A 471 16.40 -6.79 -7.81
N GLU A 472 16.41 -7.87 -7.05
CA GLU A 472 17.44 -8.90 -7.04
C GLU A 472 16.93 -10.26 -7.57
N GLU A 473 15.65 -10.34 -7.96
CA GLU A 473 15.01 -11.61 -8.33
C GLU A 473 14.17 -11.52 -9.61
N TRP A 474 14.00 -12.66 -10.28
CA TRP A 474 13.00 -12.82 -11.32
C TRP A 474 11.62 -13.07 -10.71
N GLY A 475 10.60 -12.55 -11.35
CA GLY A 475 9.21 -12.76 -10.97
C GLY A 475 8.25 -12.10 -11.96
N ASP A 476 7.02 -12.02 -11.55
CA ASP A 476 5.93 -11.38 -12.29
C ASP A 476 4.88 -10.87 -11.30
N GLY A 477 3.93 -10.11 -11.80
CA GLY A 477 2.76 -9.69 -11.06
C GLY A 477 1.69 -9.11 -11.96
N ARG A 478 0.50 -8.89 -11.39
CA ARG A 478 -0.64 -8.30 -12.10
C ARG A 478 -1.09 -7.02 -11.42
N SER A 479 -1.35 -6.01 -12.22
CA SER A 479 -2.03 -4.80 -11.79
C SER A 479 -3.52 -5.05 -11.51
N TRP A 480 -4.19 -4.05 -10.95
CA TRP A 480 -5.60 -4.17 -10.61
C TRP A 480 -6.49 -4.49 -11.82
N ASP A 481 -6.19 -3.94 -12.98
CA ASP A 481 -6.88 -4.18 -14.25
C ASP A 481 -6.56 -5.53 -14.91
N GLY A 482 -5.62 -6.30 -14.34
CA GLY A 482 -5.16 -7.59 -14.86
C GLY A 482 -3.93 -7.51 -15.76
N THR A 483 -3.38 -6.32 -16.01
CA THR A 483 -2.13 -6.16 -16.78
C THR A 483 -0.99 -6.92 -16.12
N VAL A 484 -0.32 -7.78 -16.89
CA VAL A 484 0.80 -8.59 -16.42
C VAL A 484 2.11 -7.85 -16.68
N THR A 485 2.93 -7.76 -15.65
CA THR A 485 4.26 -7.15 -15.73
C THR A 485 5.31 -8.13 -15.22
N LEU A 486 6.43 -8.23 -15.94
CA LEU A 486 7.56 -9.05 -15.52
C LEU A 486 8.45 -8.27 -14.54
N ARG A 487 8.98 -8.97 -13.57
CA ARG A 487 10.01 -8.51 -12.65
C ARG A 487 11.34 -9.08 -13.09
N GLN A 488 12.32 -8.22 -13.34
CA GLN A 488 13.68 -8.66 -13.69
C GLN A 488 14.67 -8.14 -12.64
N PRO A 489 15.69 -8.96 -12.27
CA PRO A 489 16.75 -8.50 -11.40
C PRO A 489 17.60 -7.45 -12.10
N LEU A 490 17.96 -6.38 -11.37
CA LEU A 490 18.88 -5.35 -11.85
C LEU A 490 20.31 -5.63 -11.42
N ILE A 491 20.45 -6.38 -10.34
CA ILE A 491 21.76 -6.80 -9.78
C ILE A 491 21.64 -8.23 -9.23
N ALA A 492 22.77 -8.88 -9.04
CA ALA A 492 22.83 -10.11 -8.25
C ALA A 492 22.47 -9.81 -6.78
N PRO A 493 21.89 -10.78 -6.03
CA PRO A 493 21.55 -10.58 -4.63
C PRO A 493 22.74 -10.09 -3.81
N LEU A 494 22.58 -8.94 -3.13
CA LEU A 494 23.66 -8.31 -2.34
C LEU A 494 24.14 -9.21 -1.20
N TYR A 495 23.22 -10.00 -0.63
CA TYR A 495 23.46 -10.84 0.54
C TYR A 495 23.25 -12.33 0.24
N SER A 496 23.40 -12.74 -1.02
CA SER A 496 23.19 -14.12 -1.45
C SER A 496 21.83 -14.71 -1.02
N GLY A 497 20.81 -13.85 -0.84
CA GLY A 497 19.44 -14.25 -0.52
C GLY A 497 18.81 -15.13 -1.59
N ARG A 498 17.67 -15.73 -1.25
CA ARG A 498 16.86 -16.54 -2.18
C ARG A 498 15.45 -15.96 -2.28
N SER A 499 14.88 -16.09 -3.47
CA SER A 499 13.48 -15.75 -3.73
C SER A 499 12.53 -16.80 -3.15
N ALA A 500 11.26 -16.41 -2.99
CA ALA A 500 10.21 -17.34 -2.61
C ALA A 500 10.12 -18.53 -3.58
N LEU A 501 10.27 -18.29 -4.88
CA LEU A 501 10.26 -19.32 -5.92
C LEU A 501 11.39 -20.35 -5.73
N GLU A 502 12.61 -19.88 -5.44
CA GLU A 502 13.76 -20.77 -5.19
C GLU A 502 13.56 -21.62 -3.93
N VAL A 503 13.02 -21.01 -2.84
CA VAL A 503 12.78 -21.71 -1.58
C VAL A 503 11.69 -22.77 -1.75
N ILE A 504 10.58 -22.45 -2.41
CA ILE A 504 9.51 -23.44 -2.67
C ILE A 504 10.01 -24.53 -3.60
N SER A 505 10.81 -24.20 -4.64
CA SER A 505 11.44 -25.20 -5.50
C SER A 505 12.31 -26.18 -4.69
N ALA A 506 13.07 -25.68 -3.71
CA ALA A 506 13.89 -26.54 -2.85
C ALA A 506 13.06 -27.49 -1.95
N VAL A 507 11.81 -27.14 -1.64
CA VAL A 507 10.88 -28.02 -0.90
C VAL A 507 10.32 -29.10 -1.81
N VAL A 508 10.07 -28.77 -3.09
CA VAL A 508 9.43 -29.68 -4.05
C VAL A 508 10.45 -30.64 -4.70
N ASP A 509 11.69 -30.17 -4.96
CA ASP A 509 12.78 -30.95 -5.60
C ASP A 509 13.56 -31.82 -4.58
#